data_c0c99f9b79d62bc1f5d3871d2d678d0b
#
_entry.id   c0c99f9b79d62bc1f5d3871d2d678d0b
#
_cell.length_a   1.000
_cell.length_b   1.000
_cell.length_c   1.000
_cell.angle_alpha   90.00
_cell.angle_beta   90.00
_cell.angle_gamma   90.00
#
_symmetry.space_group_name_H-M   'P 1'
#
loop_
_entity.id
_entity.type
_entity.pdbx_description
1 polymer ?
#
loop_
_entity_poly.entity_id
_entity_poly.type
_entity_poly.pdbx_seq_one_letter_code
_entity_poly.pdbx_strand_id
1 'polypeptide(L)'
;MENKILVETSARHIHLDQAAFDYLMGAPEGEHAELGFRKELSQPGQFVSTVRLNLVGPVNPKTGKPRAINGVSILGPLRALNQVEISATDARTLGITPFIRLSGDVKGSAPITLVNPENGRELHLEEGAIVAKRHIHMTPEDAERFGVKDGESVYVRVKTADRETIFGDTVIRVSPKFALAMHIDTDESNAACASGEVYGEIVRFGGECCEGECGK
;
A
#
# COMPACT_ATOMS: atom_id res chain seq x y z
N MET A 1 7.51 18.24 19.68
CA MET A 1 7.43 16.99 18.88
C MET A 1 6.10 16.23 19.06
N GLU A 2 5.19 16.73 19.87
CA GLU A 2 3.97 16.01 20.30
C GLU A 2 2.95 15.67 19.21
N ASN A 3 2.92 16.37 18.07
CA ASN A 3 1.89 16.20 17.04
C ASN A 3 2.45 15.80 15.67
N LYS A 4 3.69 15.30 15.61
CA LYS A 4 4.31 14.88 14.36
C LYS A 4 4.11 13.39 14.13
N ILE A 5 3.74 13.05 12.91
CA ILE A 5 3.51 11.68 12.44
C ILE A 5 4.57 11.36 11.39
N LEU A 6 5.34 10.31 11.59
CA LEU A 6 6.31 9.86 10.58
C LEU A 6 5.55 9.52 9.29
N VAL A 7 6.03 10.03 8.15
CA VAL A 7 5.47 9.73 6.83
C VAL A 7 6.36 8.74 6.13
N GLU A 8 5.81 7.58 5.82
CA GLU A 8 6.52 6.48 5.19
C GLU A 8 5.98 6.20 3.79
N THR A 9 6.90 6.00 2.85
CA THR A 9 6.55 5.60 1.50
C THR A 9 6.34 4.08 1.45
N SER A 10 5.10 3.67 1.27
CA SER A 10 4.74 2.29 0.96
C SER A 10 4.93 2.04 -0.54
N ALA A 11 6.14 1.62 -0.92
CA ALA A 11 6.42 1.23 -2.29
C ALA A 11 5.63 -0.04 -2.66
N ARG A 12 5.52 -0.32 -3.96
CA ARG A 12 4.83 -1.53 -4.46
C ARG A 12 5.28 -2.80 -3.76
N HIS A 13 4.33 -3.64 -3.38
CA HIS A 13 4.59 -4.89 -2.68
C HIS A 13 3.44 -5.90 -2.83
N ILE A 14 3.69 -7.12 -2.39
CA ILE A 14 2.78 -8.25 -2.50
C ILE A 14 2.51 -8.82 -1.11
N HIS A 15 1.26 -9.18 -0.84
CA HIS A 15 0.84 -10.03 0.27
C HIS A 15 0.27 -11.32 -0.29
N LEU A 16 0.63 -12.45 0.30
CA LEU A 16 0.16 -13.78 -0.10
C LEU A 16 -0.35 -14.57 1.10
N ASP A 17 -1.25 -15.48 0.83
CA ASP A 17 -1.54 -16.59 1.71
C ASP A 17 -0.51 -17.72 1.55
N GLN A 18 -0.52 -18.68 2.46
CA GLN A 18 0.43 -19.79 2.45
C GLN A 18 0.28 -20.65 1.19
N ALA A 19 -0.93 -20.93 0.75
CA ALA A 19 -1.19 -21.80 -0.41
C ALA A 19 -0.68 -21.16 -1.71
N ALA A 20 -0.92 -19.87 -1.93
CA ALA A 20 -0.41 -19.15 -3.09
C ALA A 20 1.12 -19.07 -3.07
N PHE A 21 1.70 -18.85 -1.90
CA PHE A 21 3.14 -18.79 -1.73
C PHE A 21 3.79 -20.15 -2.01
N ASP A 22 3.28 -21.24 -1.43
CA ASP A 22 3.77 -22.60 -1.65
C ASP A 22 3.70 -22.99 -3.14
N TYR A 23 2.56 -22.67 -3.78
CA TYR A 23 2.41 -22.90 -5.21
C TYR A 23 3.48 -22.17 -6.02
N LEU A 24 3.67 -20.87 -5.78
CA LEU A 24 4.65 -20.08 -6.53
C LEU A 24 6.09 -20.49 -6.26
N MET A 25 6.39 -20.94 -5.04
CA MET A 25 7.72 -21.46 -4.70
C MET A 25 7.97 -22.88 -5.21
N GLY A 26 6.92 -23.63 -5.52
CA GLY A 26 7.02 -25.02 -5.93
C GLY A 26 7.27 -25.96 -4.76
N ALA A 27 6.71 -25.63 -3.59
CA ALA A 27 6.80 -26.50 -2.43
C ALA A 27 6.22 -27.89 -2.73
N PRO A 28 6.85 -28.96 -2.24
CA PRO A 28 6.29 -30.33 -2.33
C PRO A 28 4.94 -30.41 -1.59
N GLU A 29 4.14 -31.40 -1.99
CA GLU A 29 2.86 -31.65 -1.31
C GLU A 29 3.06 -31.95 0.18
N GLY A 30 2.37 -31.22 1.04
CA GLY A 30 2.45 -31.35 2.50
C GLY A 30 3.61 -30.58 3.14
N GLU A 31 4.40 -29.85 2.36
CA GLU A 31 5.46 -28.97 2.85
C GLU A 31 5.10 -27.51 2.64
N HIS A 32 5.67 -26.62 3.46
CA HIS A 32 5.53 -25.17 3.33
C HIS A 32 6.86 -24.53 2.96
N ALA A 33 6.82 -23.65 1.97
CA ALA A 33 7.94 -22.80 1.64
C ALA A 33 8.15 -21.72 2.72
N GLU A 34 9.40 -21.37 2.97
CA GLU A 34 9.76 -20.31 3.90
C GLU A 34 9.87 -18.97 3.17
N LEU A 35 9.21 -17.95 3.74
CA LEU A 35 9.19 -16.61 3.14
C LEU A 35 10.56 -15.93 3.13
N GLY A 36 11.45 -16.29 4.03
CA GLY A 36 12.74 -15.65 4.22
C GLY A 36 12.63 -14.20 4.73
N PHE A 37 13.59 -13.78 5.52
CA PHE A 37 13.63 -12.46 6.14
C PHE A 37 14.76 -11.62 5.55
N ARG A 38 14.46 -10.38 5.15
CA ARG A 38 15.45 -9.43 4.65
C ARG A 38 15.62 -8.21 5.56
N LYS A 39 14.52 -7.57 5.96
CA LYS A 39 14.53 -6.31 6.71
C LYS A 39 13.20 -6.12 7.44
N GLU A 40 13.24 -5.68 8.70
CA GLU A 40 12.04 -5.23 9.41
C GLU A 40 11.43 -3.96 8.80
N LEU A 41 10.13 -3.83 8.98
CA LEU A 41 9.38 -2.62 8.69
C LEU A 41 9.05 -1.89 9.99
N SER A 42 8.62 -0.64 9.89
CA SER A 42 8.20 0.17 11.04
C SER A 42 7.00 -0.40 11.79
N GLN A 43 6.11 -1.08 11.06
CA GLN A 43 4.96 -1.73 11.68
C GLN A 43 5.36 -3.03 12.38
N PRO A 44 5.03 -3.20 13.67
CA PRO A 44 5.48 -4.35 14.46
C PRO A 44 5.15 -5.69 13.82
N GLY A 45 6.14 -6.58 13.75
CA GLY A 45 6.00 -7.92 13.20
C GLY A 45 5.91 -8.00 11.68
N GLN A 46 6.01 -6.89 10.97
CA GLN A 46 6.07 -6.88 9.52
C GLN A 46 7.51 -6.77 9.01
N PHE A 47 7.78 -7.42 7.88
CA PHE A 47 9.12 -7.43 7.30
C PHE A 47 9.08 -7.54 5.78
N VAL A 48 10.16 -7.14 5.13
CA VAL A 48 10.39 -7.39 3.71
C VAL A 48 11.03 -8.77 3.56
N SER A 49 10.44 -9.60 2.72
CA SER A 49 10.98 -10.92 2.38
C SER A 49 12.21 -10.83 1.46
N THR A 50 13.01 -11.88 1.43
CA THR A 50 14.07 -12.09 0.42
C THR A 50 13.47 -12.45 -0.94
N VAL A 51 12.26 -13.01 -0.97
CA VAL A 51 11.59 -13.46 -2.20
C VAL A 51 11.02 -12.28 -2.96
N ARG A 52 11.18 -12.32 -4.29
CA ARG A 52 10.66 -11.31 -5.20
C ARG A 52 9.94 -11.98 -6.36
N LEU A 53 8.81 -11.39 -6.75
CA LEU A 53 8.02 -11.83 -7.89
C LEU A 53 7.94 -10.73 -8.94
N ASN A 54 7.60 -11.12 -10.15
CA ASN A 54 7.25 -10.18 -11.21
C ASN A 54 5.74 -10.01 -11.26
N LEU A 55 5.28 -8.78 -11.45
CA LEU A 55 3.90 -8.44 -11.72
C LEU A 55 3.71 -8.38 -13.23
N VAL A 56 2.72 -9.10 -13.74
CA VAL A 56 2.41 -9.14 -15.17
C VAL A 56 0.96 -8.72 -15.38
N GLY A 57 0.79 -7.64 -16.12
CA GLY A 57 -0.52 -7.12 -16.52
C GLY A 57 -1.07 -7.82 -17.77
N PRO A 58 -2.22 -7.39 -18.28
CA PRO A 58 -2.82 -7.96 -19.48
C PRO A 58 -1.96 -7.70 -20.72
N VAL A 59 -2.17 -8.54 -21.73
CA VAL A 59 -1.53 -8.35 -23.05
C VAL A 59 -1.94 -7.01 -23.64
N ASN A 60 -0.95 -6.20 -23.98
CA ASN A 60 -1.18 -4.94 -24.68
C ASN A 60 -1.63 -5.22 -26.12
N PRO A 61 -2.82 -4.81 -26.53
CA PRO A 61 -3.37 -5.12 -27.85
C PRO A 61 -2.56 -4.50 -29.01
N LYS A 62 -1.78 -3.45 -28.74
CA LYS A 62 -0.94 -2.79 -29.77
C LYS A 62 0.38 -3.51 -30.02
N THR A 63 0.94 -4.15 -29.01
CA THR A 63 2.26 -4.78 -29.10
C THR A 63 2.19 -6.31 -29.10
N GLY A 64 1.05 -6.90 -28.74
CA GLY A 64 0.88 -8.34 -28.55
C GLY A 64 1.65 -8.91 -27.35
N LYS A 65 2.20 -8.07 -26.49
CA LYS A 65 3.00 -8.47 -25.34
C LYS A 65 2.40 -7.96 -24.02
N PRO A 66 2.47 -8.72 -22.92
CA PRO A 66 2.10 -8.21 -21.61
C PRO A 66 3.09 -7.14 -21.15
N ARG A 67 2.64 -6.30 -20.24
CA ARG A 67 3.49 -5.35 -19.51
C ARG A 67 3.85 -5.95 -18.17
N ALA A 68 5.07 -5.69 -17.70
CA ALA A 68 5.54 -6.26 -16.44
C ALA A 68 6.30 -5.25 -15.59
N ILE A 69 6.26 -5.46 -14.29
CA ILE A 69 7.14 -4.83 -13.30
C ILE A 69 7.85 -5.96 -12.57
N ASN A 70 9.18 -5.95 -12.64
CA ASN A 70 9.99 -7.04 -12.13
C ASN A 70 10.47 -6.78 -10.69
N GLY A 71 10.71 -7.87 -9.96
CA GLY A 71 11.42 -7.84 -8.69
C GLY A 71 10.65 -7.19 -7.55
N VAL A 72 9.33 -7.33 -7.50
CA VAL A 72 8.48 -6.79 -6.43
C VAL A 72 8.56 -7.67 -5.19
N SER A 73 8.79 -7.04 -4.04
CA SER A 73 8.97 -7.74 -2.76
C SER A 73 7.65 -8.28 -2.22
N ILE A 74 7.70 -9.43 -1.61
CA ILE A 74 6.63 -9.92 -0.74
C ILE A 74 6.87 -9.34 0.66
N LEU A 75 5.80 -8.88 1.31
CA LEU A 75 5.86 -8.48 2.72
C LEU A 75 5.32 -9.61 3.60
N GLY A 76 6.09 -9.92 4.62
CA GLY A 76 5.72 -10.88 5.65
C GLY A 76 5.14 -10.21 6.91
N PRO A 77 4.50 -11.04 7.74
CA PRO A 77 4.19 -12.46 7.54
C PRO A 77 3.14 -12.70 6.44
N LEU A 78 3.00 -13.94 5.98
CA LEU A 78 1.93 -14.33 5.06
C LEU A 78 0.56 -14.02 5.69
N ARG A 79 -0.40 -13.67 4.85
CA ARG A 79 -1.75 -13.24 5.26
C ARG A 79 -2.80 -14.21 4.71
N ALA A 80 -4.05 -14.06 5.13
CA ALA A 80 -5.15 -14.87 4.61
C ALA A 80 -5.67 -14.41 3.23
N LEU A 81 -5.07 -13.37 2.65
CA LEU A 81 -5.56 -12.72 1.43
C LEU A 81 -4.40 -12.42 0.48
N ASN A 82 -4.57 -12.75 -0.80
CA ASN A 82 -3.64 -12.40 -1.86
C ASN A 82 -3.92 -10.98 -2.36
N GLN A 83 -2.94 -10.10 -2.27
CA GLN A 83 -3.08 -8.69 -2.60
C GLN A 83 -1.78 -8.12 -3.15
N VAL A 84 -1.91 -7.23 -4.12
CA VAL A 84 -0.80 -6.46 -4.67
C VAL A 84 -1.09 -4.98 -4.49
N GLU A 85 -0.26 -4.29 -3.74
CA GLU A 85 -0.33 -2.84 -3.59
C GLU A 85 0.65 -2.17 -4.54
N ILE A 86 0.15 -1.24 -5.33
CA ILE A 86 0.89 -0.51 -6.37
C ILE A 86 0.48 0.96 -6.35
N SER A 87 1.27 1.81 -7.00
CA SER A 87 0.86 3.19 -7.27
C SER A 87 -0.01 3.28 -8.54
N ALA A 88 -0.66 4.42 -8.75
CA ALA A 88 -1.42 4.68 -9.97
C ALA A 88 -0.50 4.70 -11.23
N THR A 89 0.75 5.14 -11.07
CA THR A 89 1.76 5.07 -12.13
C THR A 89 2.14 3.63 -12.46
N ASP A 90 2.27 2.77 -11.45
CA ASP A 90 2.50 1.33 -11.65
C ASP A 90 1.34 0.67 -12.38
N ALA A 91 0.10 0.96 -11.98
CA ALA A 91 -1.11 0.44 -12.63
C ALA A 91 -1.14 0.84 -14.12
N ARG A 92 -0.80 2.09 -14.44
CA ARG A 92 -0.67 2.56 -15.83
C ARG A 92 0.43 1.81 -16.58
N THR A 93 1.57 1.57 -15.92
CA THR A 93 2.68 0.80 -16.49
C THR A 93 2.25 -0.62 -16.81
N LEU A 94 1.52 -1.27 -15.91
CA LEU A 94 0.98 -2.62 -16.11
C LEU A 94 -0.20 -2.67 -17.10
N GLY A 95 -0.88 -1.54 -17.33
CA GLY A 95 -2.05 -1.46 -18.21
C GLY A 95 -3.32 -1.98 -17.54
N ILE A 96 -3.43 -1.83 -16.24
CA ILE A 96 -4.60 -2.16 -15.42
C ILE A 96 -5.26 -0.90 -14.86
N THR A 97 -6.50 -1.01 -14.43
CA THR A 97 -7.24 0.10 -13.81
C THR A 97 -6.77 0.30 -12.37
N PRO A 98 -6.38 1.51 -11.96
CA PRO A 98 -6.01 1.79 -10.58
C PRO A 98 -7.27 1.93 -9.71
N PHE A 99 -7.55 0.92 -8.88
CA PHE A 99 -8.63 0.97 -7.89
C PHE A 99 -8.06 1.39 -6.53
N ILE A 100 -8.44 2.59 -6.06
CA ILE A 100 -8.06 3.05 -4.71
C ILE A 100 -8.94 2.33 -3.70
N ARG A 101 -8.32 1.55 -2.81
CA ARG A 101 -8.97 0.73 -1.79
C ARG A 101 -8.21 0.78 -0.47
N LEU A 102 -8.89 0.52 0.62
CA LEU A 102 -8.22 0.18 1.86
C LEU A 102 -7.52 -1.18 1.71
N SER A 103 -6.31 -1.31 2.26
CA SER A 103 -5.61 -2.60 2.30
C SER A 103 -6.50 -3.66 2.95
N GLY A 104 -6.71 -4.78 2.25
CA GLY A 104 -7.66 -5.84 2.59
C GLY A 104 -8.98 -5.78 1.82
N ASP A 105 -9.34 -4.69 1.19
CA ASP A 105 -10.53 -4.56 0.33
C ASP A 105 -10.15 -4.77 -1.14
N VAL A 106 -10.12 -6.03 -1.57
CA VAL A 106 -9.73 -6.40 -2.93
C VAL A 106 -10.90 -6.72 -3.84
N LYS A 107 -12.12 -6.80 -3.31
CA LYS A 107 -13.29 -7.21 -4.10
C LYS A 107 -13.55 -6.26 -5.27
N GLY A 108 -13.60 -6.80 -6.48
CA GLY A 108 -13.80 -6.04 -7.71
C GLY A 108 -12.61 -5.16 -8.10
N SER A 109 -11.42 -5.42 -7.56
CA SER A 109 -10.19 -4.74 -7.95
C SER A 109 -9.59 -5.33 -9.25
N ALA A 110 -8.45 -4.81 -9.68
CA ALA A 110 -7.88 -5.22 -10.94
C ALA A 110 -7.26 -6.63 -10.87
N PRO A 111 -7.38 -7.42 -11.96
CA PRO A 111 -6.66 -8.69 -12.10
C PRO A 111 -5.17 -8.45 -12.29
N ILE A 112 -4.35 -9.41 -11.86
CA ILE A 112 -2.90 -9.38 -12.01
C ILE A 112 -2.33 -10.79 -12.02
N THR A 113 -1.25 -11.02 -12.76
CA THR A 113 -0.51 -12.29 -12.70
C THR A 113 0.80 -12.09 -11.96
N LEU A 114 1.05 -12.94 -10.99
CA LEU A 114 2.32 -13.05 -10.27
C LEU A 114 3.17 -14.11 -10.92
N VAL A 115 4.43 -13.83 -11.18
CA VAL A 115 5.37 -14.76 -11.80
C VAL A 115 6.60 -14.90 -10.93
N ASN A 116 6.95 -16.12 -10.56
CA ASN A 116 8.24 -16.38 -9.93
C ASN A 116 9.32 -16.49 -11.02
N PRO A 117 10.27 -15.56 -11.08
CA PRO A 117 11.30 -15.55 -12.12
C PRO A 117 12.30 -16.71 -12.04
N GLU A 118 12.39 -17.40 -10.89
CA GLU A 118 13.37 -18.48 -10.67
C GLU A 118 12.91 -19.82 -11.23
N ASN A 119 11.59 -20.09 -11.21
CA ASN A 119 11.03 -21.36 -11.66
C ASN A 119 9.96 -21.22 -12.75
N GLY A 120 9.57 -19.98 -13.10
CA GLY A 120 8.58 -19.68 -14.13
C GLY A 120 7.13 -20.00 -13.73
N ARG A 121 6.83 -20.30 -12.46
CA ARG A 121 5.46 -20.53 -12.02
C ARG A 121 4.68 -19.23 -12.01
N GLU A 122 3.43 -19.30 -12.43
CA GLU A 122 2.52 -18.17 -12.56
C GLU A 122 1.26 -18.39 -11.72
N LEU A 123 0.83 -17.35 -11.03
CA LEU A 123 -0.45 -17.32 -10.32
C LEU A 123 -1.27 -16.15 -10.82
N HIS A 124 -2.39 -16.43 -11.46
CA HIS A 124 -3.34 -15.40 -11.86
C HIS A 124 -4.32 -15.10 -10.73
N LEU A 125 -4.41 -13.83 -10.35
CA LEU A 125 -5.42 -13.31 -9.44
C LEU A 125 -6.47 -12.58 -10.27
N GLU A 126 -7.72 -13.03 -10.23
CA GLU A 126 -8.85 -12.38 -10.93
C GLU A 126 -9.15 -10.98 -10.35
N GLU A 127 -8.84 -10.81 -9.06
CA GLU A 127 -8.87 -9.56 -8.32
C GLU A 127 -7.73 -9.56 -7.29
N GLY A 128 -7.22 -8.40 -6.90
CA GLY A 128 -6.13 -8.33 -5.92
C GLY A 128 -5.20 -7.14 -6.10
N ALA A 129 -5.12 -6.54 -7.30
CA ALA A 129 -4.28 -5.35 -7.50
C ALA A 129 -5.06 -4.07 -7.14
N ILE A 130 -4.54 -3.34 -6.15
CA ILE A 130 -5.12 -2.09 -5.64
C ILE A 130 -4.06 -0.98 -5.56
N VAL A 131 -4.52 0.26 -5.55
CA VAL A 131 -3.77 1.39 -5.04
C VAL A 131 -4.21 1.59 -3.60
N ALA A 132 -3.30 1.34 -2.66
CA ALA A 132 -3.63 1.45 -1.24
C ALA A 132 -4.01 2.90 -0.90
N LYS A 133 -5.19 3.08 -0.31
CA LYS A 133 -5.61 4.40 0.18
C LYS A 133 -4.65 4.85 1.27
N ARG A 134 -4.15 6.09 1.18
CA ARG A 134 -3.29 6.68 2.21
C ARG A 134 -3.97 6.65 3.56
N HIS A 135 -3.21 6.31 4.58
CA HIS A 135 -3.75 6.10 5.91
C HIS A 135 -2.71 6.36 6.99
N ILE A 136 -3.19 6.56 8.21
CA ILE A 136 -2.35 6.65 9.39
C ILE A 136 -2.66 5.46 10.29
N HIS A 137 -1.66 4.64 10.57
CA HIS A 137 -1.69 3.66 11.64
C HIS A 137 -1.43 4.35 12.97
N MET A 138 -2.21 4.01 14.00
CA MET A 138 -2.01 4.53 15.35
C MET A 138 -2.58 3.58 16.40
N THR A 139 -2.07 3.72 17.62
CA THR A 139 -2.64 3.03 18.79
C THR A 139 -3.92 3.73 19.27
N PRO A 140 -4.72 3.10 20.16
CA PRO A 140 -5.83 3.79 20.79
C PRO A 140 -5.41 5.05 21.57
N GLU A 141 -4.24 5.02 22.22
CA GLU A 141 -3.68 6.16 22.95
C GLU A 141 -3.31 7.30 22.02
N ASP A 142 -2.76 6.97 20.85
CA ASP A 142 -2.47 7.97 19.82
C ASP A 142 -3.77 8.59 19.29
N ALA A 143 -4.80 7.78 19.02
CA ALA A 143 -6.08 8.26 18.54
C ALA A 143 -6.74 9.23 19.52
N GLU A 144 -6.69 8.96 20.81
CA GLU A 144 -7.12 9.86 21.86
C GLU A 144 -6.31 11.15 21.88
N ARG A 145 -4.98 11.05 21.83
CA ARG A 145 -4.06 12.20 21.82
C ARG A 145 -4.30 13.13 20.63
N PHE A 146 -4.54 12.58 19.43
CA PHE A 146 -4.83 13.35 18.22
C PHE A 146 -6.31 13.79 18.13
N GLY A 147 -7.18 13.26 18.98
CA GLY A 147 -8.61 13.54 18.97
C GLY A 147 -9.30 13.07 17.69
N VAL A 148 -8.95 11.86 17.22
CA VAL A 148 -9.47 11.24 16.01
C VAL A 148 -10.00 9.83 16.32
N LYS A 149 -10.75 9.25 15.37
CA LYS A 149 -11.37 7.93 15.51
C LYS A 149 -10.98 6.99 14.36
N ASP A 150 -11.08 5.69 14.61
CA ASP A 150 -10.92 4.68 13.57
C ASP A 150 -11.89 4.92 12.41
N GLY A 151 -11.38 4.84 11.17
CA GLY A 151 -12.12 5.12 9.95
C GLY A 151 -12.36 6.61 9.64
N GLU A 152 -11.98 7.53 10.52
CA GLU A 152 -12.07 8.98 10.25
C GLU A 152 -11.14 9.38 9.12
N SER A 153 -11.59 10.30 8.26
CA SER A 153 -10.75 10.91 7.23
C SER A 153 -10.26 12.28 7.70
N VAL A 154 -8.95 12.48 7.60
CA VAL A 154 -8.30 13.73 8.03
C VAL A 154 -7.48 14.34 6.90
N TYR A 155 -7.07 15.59 7.09
CA TYR A 155 -6.08 16.27 6.26
C TYR A 155 -4.73 16.21 6.95
N VAL A 156 -3.68 15.91 6.20
CA VAL A 156 -2.31 15.88 6.73
C VAL A 156 -1.43 16.80 5.90
N ARG A 157 -0.84 17.78 6.56
CA ARG A 157 0.17 18.66 5.99
C ARG A 157 1.55 18.00 6.11
N VAL A 158 2.21 17.84 5.00
CA VAL A 158 3.59 17.35 4.88
C VAL A 158 4.44 18.49 4.33
N LYS A 159 5.44 18.92 5.09
CA LYS A 159 6.34 19.99 4.68
C LYS A 159 7.76 19.45 4.59
N THR A 160 8.30 19.44 3.38
CA THR A 160 9.69 19.11 3.09
C THR A 160 10.50 20.38 2.80
N ALA A 161 11.77 20.25 2.50
CA ALA A 161 12.60 21.39 2.09
C ALA A 161 12.12 22.00 0.76
N ASP A 162 11.56 21.16 -0.12
CA ASP A 162 11.24 21.55 -1.50
C ASP A 162 9.74 21.84 -1.70
N ARG A 163 8.86 21.24 -0.90
CA ARG A 163 7.41 21.34 -1.07
C ARG A 163 6.65 21.33 0.23
N GLU A 164 5.48 21.96 0.20
CA GLU A 164 4.42 21.77 1.17
C GLU A 164 3.21 21.18 0.46
N THR A 165 2.74 20.02 0.95
CA THR A 165 1.62 19.30 0.38
C THR A 165 0.60 18.99 1.47
N ILE A 166 -0.67 19.15 1.17
CA ILE A 166 -1.74 18.73 2.08
C ILE A 166 -2.46 17.54 1.45
N PHE A 167 -2.34 16.40 2.09
CA PHE A 167 -3.07 15.20 1.72
C PHE A 167 -4.42 15.17 2.43
N GLY A 168 -5.49 15.34 1.66
CA GLY A 168 -6.85 15.09 2.15
C GLY A 168 -7.19 13.60 2.13
N ASP A 169 -8.38 13.25 2.63
CA ASP A 169 -8.90 11.88 2.57
C ASP A 169 -7.92 10.80 3.10
N THR A 170 -7.13 11.15 4.11
CA THR A 170 -6.21 10.23 4.79
C THR A 170 -6.97 9.52 5.90
N VAL A 171 -7.07 8.19 5.80
CA VAL A 171 -7.90 7.39 6.72
C VAL A 171 -7.13 7.04 7.99
N ILE A 172 -7.75 7.25 9.13
CA ILE A 172 -7.22 6.80 10.42
C ILE A 172 -7.51 5.30 10.60
N ARG A 173 -6.50 4.54 10.98
CA ARG A 173 -6.60 3.11 11.31
C ARG A 173 -6.06 2.88 12.71
N VAL A 174 -6.93 2.45 13.61
CA VAL A 174 -6.60 2.27 15.02
C VAL A 174 -6.49 0.81 15.38
N SER A 175 -5.37 0.42 15.97
CA SER A 175 -5.18 -0.92 16.53
C SER A 175 -4.08 -0.89 17.60
N PRO A 176 -4.21 -1.66 18.70
CA PRO A 176 -3.15 -1.77 19.69
C PRO A 176 -1.87 -2.44 19.16
N LYS A 177 -1.93 -3.00 17.97
CA LYS A 177 -0.79 -3.66 17.29
C LYS A 177 -0.04 -2.74 16.35
N PHE A 178 -0.51 -1.52 16.14
CA PHE A 178 0.12 -0.57 15.21
C PHE A 178 1.19 0.29 15.89
N ALA A 179 2.10 0.80 15.08
CA ALA A 179 2.96 1.92 15.43
C ALA A 179 2.51 3.17 14.66
N LEU A 180 2.68 4.34 15.28
CA LEU A 180 2.25 5.61 14.71
C LEU A 180 3.06 5.93 13.44
N ALA A 181 2.44 5.83 12.28
CA ALA A 181 3.00 6.24 11.00
C ALA A 181 1.90 6.48 9.96
N MET A 182 2.12 7.44 9.09
CA MET A 182 1.34 7.67 7.88
C MET A 182 1.97 6.92 6.72
N HIS A 183 1.16 6.17 5.99
CA HIS A 183 1.59 5.45 4.79
C HIS A 183 0.99 6.10 3.55
N ILE A 184 1.86 6.45 2.61
CA ILE A 184 1.54 7.00 1.30
C ILE A 184 2.21 6.17 0.22
N ASP A 185 1.66 6.14 -0.99
CA ASP A 185 2.28 5.42 -2.10
C ASP A 185 3.47 6.20 -2.72
N THR A 186 4.12 5.62 -3.72
CA THR A 186 5.28 6.24 -4.38
C THR A 186 4.91 7.51 -5.15
N ASP A 187 3.73 7.57 -5.75
CA ASP A 187 3.28 8.76 -6.50
C ASP A 187 3.00 9.92 -5.55
N GLU A 188 2.38 9.65 -4.41
CA GLU A 188 2.10 10.61 -3.34
C GLU A 188 3.41 11.10 -2.69
N SER A 189 4.34 10.19 -2.42
CA SER A 189 5.67 10.53 -1.89
C SER A 189 6.44 11.43 -2.85
N ASN A 190 6.42 11.14 -4.15
CA ASN A 190 7.03 11.98 -5.17
C ASN A 190 6.36 13.35 -5.27
N ALA A 191 5.03 13.41 -5.16
CA ALA A 191 4.28 14.67 -5.17
C ALA A 191 4.68 15.60 -4.02
N ALA A 192 4.96 15.03 -2.84
CA ALA A 192 5.37 15.77 -1.66
C ALA A 192 6.89 15.97 -1.53
N CYS A 193 7.71 15.40 -2.44
CA CYS A 193 9.16 15.28 -2.26
C CYS A 193 9.54 14.64 -0.91
N ALA A 194 8.75 13.65 -0.47
CA ALA A 194 8.89 13.02 0.83
C ALA A 194 9.93 11.89 0.77
N SER A 195 11.21 12.26 0.71
CA SER A 195 12.34 11.34 0.76
C SER A 195 13.07 11.40 2.10
N GLY A 196 13.49 10.26 2.62
CA GLY A 196 14.15 10.19 3.92
C GLY A 196 13.17 10.29 5.10
N GLU A 197 13.61 10.88 6.19
CA GLU A 197 12.81 11.07 7.40
C GLU A 197 11.95 12.33 7.28
N VAL A 198 10.67 12.14 7.04
CA VAL A 198 9.69 13.21 6.83
C VAL A 198 8.53 13.06 7.81
N TYR A 199 8.01 14.18 8.28
CA TYR A 199 6.89 14.21 9.22
C TYR A 199 5.70 14.99 8.68
N GLY A 200 4.51 14.50 8.98
CA GLY A 200 3.24 15.14 8.73
C GLY A 200 2.56 15.61 10.01
N GLU A 201 1.63 16.53 9.87
CA GLU A 201 0.79 17.06 10.95
C GLU A 201 -0.67 17.02 10.51
N ILE A 202 -1.57 16.49 11.35
CA ILE A 202 -3.01 16.58 11.09
C ILE A 202 -3.41 18.05 11.19
N VAL A 203 -4.05 18.55 10.13
CA VAL A 203 -4.55 19.91 10.06
C VAL A 203 -6.07 19.91 10.00
N ARG A 204 -6.66 20.85 10.74
CA ARG A 204 -8.11 21.09 10.73
C ARG A 204 -8.33 22.46 10.12
N PHE A 205 -9.05 22.50 9.03
CA PHE A 205 -9.49 23.76 8.47
C PHE A 205 -10.66 24.24 9.32
N GLY A 206 -10.47 25.31 10.10
CA GLY A 206 -11.57 26.01 10.73
C GLY A 206 -12.43 26.61 9.61
N GLY A 207 -13.53 25.95 9.27
CA GLY A 207 -14.43 26.41 8.24
C GLY A 207 -15.81 26.52 8.84
N GLU A 208 -16.34 27.74 8.94
CA GLU A 208 -17.74 27.93 8.55
C GLU A 208 -17.85 27.34 7.14
N CYS A 209 -18.52 26.19 7.00
CA CYS A 209 -19.02 25.79 5.69
C CYS A 209 -19.83 26.97 5.18
N CYS A 210 -19.38 27.58 4.09
CA CYS A 210 -20.26 28.40 3.28
C CYS A 210 -21.39 27.45 2.81
N GLU A 211 -22.47 27.40 3.57
CA GLU A 211 -23.77 26.95 3.09
C GLU A 211 -24.17 27.96 2.02
N GLY A 212 -23.85 27.66 0.78
CA GLY A 212 -24.12 28.53 -0.34
C GLY A 212 -23.74 27.90 -1.66
N GLU A 213 -24.72 27.23 -2.27
CA GLU A 213 -24.81 27.03 -3.72
C GLU A 213 -23.84 26.05 -4.41
N CYS A 214 -24.07 24.76 -4.23
CA CYS A 214 -23.99 23.80 -5.34
C CYS A 214 -25.41 23.43 -5.77
N GLY A 215 -26.07 24.38 -6.38
CA GLY A 215 -27.36 24.23 -7.05
C GLY A 215 -27.18 24.27 -8.57
N LYS A 216 -27.60 23.20 -9.18
CA LYS A 216 -27.94 22.96 -10.59
C LYS A 216 -26.83 22.43 -11.48
#